data_f348620d30216af3dd20dd9c6010cc3b
#
_entry.id   f348620d30216af3dd20dd9c6010cc3b
#
_cell.length_a   1.000
_cell.length_b   1.000
_cell.length_c   1.000
_cell.angle_alpha   90.00
_cell.angle_beta   90.00
_cell.angle_gamma   90.00
#
_symmetry.space_group_name_H-M   'P 1'
#
loop_
_entity.id
_entity.type
_entity.pdbx_description
1 polymer ?
#
loop_
_entity_poly.entity_id
_entity_poly.type
_entity_poly.pdbx_seq_one_letter_code
_entity_poly.pdbx_strand_id
1 'polypeptide(L)'
;MAKKKKNKLNADSVVKRFEAAKQRRTSWEAHWRECYEYALPQREIFTKHSKGAKKNTRVYDSTAPVATQRFASRLQSTLIPPFKTWAKLTAGPSIPEEQQLKIEEQLEDNNKTLFTHINQSNLATEANESFLDLSVGTGALLLEEGDDADNLLKFTAVPLEQLILEDGPRGTVETVFRNHEIAARDILRVWAKGTVSDVVKRAMDEKPDTMVSLIEGTIYNPETKEYDFCVVEEGTKHTVFEDSFETSPWIVFRWSKVAGEVYGRGPLMTALPDIKTANEVVKYVLKNAEKEIAGVYTAVDDGVLNPWTISIKPGAVVPIAQQGSLQPLVSGGNFNVSELVLGELRDNIRKALYHDQLGPVAGPTKSATEVSIRQQELMSDIGSSFGRLQIEFINKLIKRAYEILKKNGLVAPIKVGNKDVEIKVVSPLAQQQDMDEVNRLAQFVQYAGMVGPEALQMGVDLEAIPEHVAKLLGIDKTLIRSKEEREAMKQQAMQAAQQAQMAEAAAQNPEMVQQLMQG
;
A
#
# COMPACT_ATOMS: atom_id res chain seq x y z
N MET A 1 -2.19 7.42 41.97
CA MET A 1 -2.11 6.27 41.05
C MET A 1 -0.72 5.67 41.14
N ALA A 2 -0.59 4.42 41.60
CA ALA A 2 0.71 3.77 41.75
C ALA A 2 1.36 3.59 40.38
N LYS A 3 2.59 4.09 40.20
CA LYS A 3 3.41 3.78 39.02
C LYS A 3 3.56 2.26 38.93
N LYS A 4 2.85 1.63 37.96
CA LYS A 4 3.07 0.21 37.62
C LYS A 4 4.54 0.03 37.31
N LYS A 5 5.19 -0.90 38.02
CA LYS A 5 6.56 -1.32 37.70
C LYS A 5 6.59 -1.76 36.24
N LYS A 6 7.30 -1.02 35.39
CA LYS A 6 7.64 -1.48 34.02
C LYS A 6 8.42 -2.78 34.19
N ASN A 7 7.86 -3.90 33.74
CA ASN A 7 8.62 -5.13 33.59
C ASN A 7 9.65 -4.85 32.47
N LYS A 8 10.90 -4.68 32.85
CA LYS A 8 11.98 -4.53 31.86
C LYS A 8 12.08 -5.79 31.04
N LEU A 9 12.05 -5.64 29.72
CA LEU A 9 12.35 -6.76 28.81
C LEU A 9 13.80 -7.22 29.07
N ASN A 10 13.96 -8.51 29.38
CA ASN A 10 15.29 -9.06 29.51
C ASN A 10 15.89 -9.29 28.11
N ALA A 11 17.06 -8.68 27.83
CA ALA A 11 17.75 -8.78 26.54
C ALA A 11 17.96 -10.25 26.09
N ASP A 12 18.32 -11.15 27.01
CA ASP A 12 18.44 -12.58 26.69
C ASP A 12 17.13 -13.21 26.23
N SER A 13 16.01 -12.81 26.82
CA SER A 13 14.68 -13.28 26.42
C SER A 13 14.31 -12.78 25.03
N VAL A 14 14.61 -11.51 24.71
CA VAL A 14 14.36 -10.90 23.41
C VAL A 14 15.20 -11.60 22.34
N VAL A 15 16.49 -11.80 22.57
CA VAL A 15 17.38 -12.50 21.63
C VAL A 15 16.92 -13.94 21.39
N LYS A 16 16.56 -14.68 22.43
CA LYS A 16 16.03 -16.06 22.27
C LYS A 16 14.75 -16.11 21.44
N ARG A 17 13.82 -15.18 21.65
CA ARG A 17 12.58 -15.10 20.84
C ARG A 17 12.90 -14.75 19.39
N PHE A 18 13.78 -13.79 19.18
CA PHE A 18 14.27 -13.41 17.86
C PHE A 18 14.88 -14.61 17.11
N GLU A 19 15.81 -15.36 17.75
CA GLU A 19 16.45 -16.53 17.14
C GLU A 19 15.43 -17.60 16.77
N ALA A 20 14.46 -17.89 17.64
CA ALA A 20 13.39 -18.85 17.37
C ALA A 20 12.50 -18.41 16.21
N ALA A 21 12.16 -17.12 16.14
CA ALA A 21 11.38 -16.56 15.03
C ALA A 21 12.17 -16.55 13.71
N LYS A 22 13.46 -16.22 13.76
CA LYS A 22 14.39 -16.27 12.63
C LYS A 22 14.51 -17.69 12.06
N GLN A 23 14.60 -18.69 12.91
CA GLN A 23 14.64 -20.08 12.48
C GLN A 23 13.36 -20.51 11.76
N ARG A 24 12.18 -20.11 12.26
CA ARG A 24 10.90 -20.37 11.58
C ARG A 24 10.81 -19.69 10.21
N ARG A 25 11.44 -18.53 10.03
CA ARG A 25 11.47 -17.80 8.77
C ARG A 25 12.31 -18.47 7.68
N THR A 26 13.30 -19.29 8.05
CA THR A 26 14.25 -19.89 7.09
C THR A 26 13.56 -20.66 5.96
N SER A 27 12.42 -21.29 6.22
CA SER A 27 11.63 -21.99 5.19
C SER A 27 11.08 -21.07 4.08
N TRP A 28 10.94 -19.77 4.34
CA TRP A 28 10.44 -18.77 3.41
C TRP A 28 11.56 -18.15 2.56
N GLU A 29 12.75 -18.06 3.09
CA GLU A 29 13.86 -17.30 2.50
C GLU A 29 14.26 -17.79 1.10
N ALA A 30 14.23 -19.10 0.87
CA ALA A 30 14.55 -19.67 -0.44
C ALA A 30 13.56 -19.19 -1.52
N HIS A 31 12.26 -19.20 -1.21
CA HIS A 31 11.22 -18.75 -2.12
C HIS A 31 11.26 -17.23 -2.35
N TRP A 32 11.46 -16.45 -1.28
CA TRP A 32 11.62 -15.00 -1.42
C TRP A 32 12.82 -14.63 -2.27
N ARG A 33 13.97 -15.30 -2.05
CA ARG A 33 15.19 -15.08 -2.83
C ARG A 33 14.94 -15.22 -4.32
N GLU A 34 14.24 -16.28 -4.74
CA GLU A 34 13.89 -16.47 -6.15
C GLU A 34 12.98 -15.33 -6.66
N CYS A 35 11.97 -14.90 -5.89
CA CYS A 35 11.11 -13.78 -6.27
C CYS A 35 11.91 -12.49 -6.48
N TYR A 36 12.83 -12.17 -5.56
CA TYR A 36 13.69 -10.98 -5.68
C TYR A 36 14.65 -11.12 -6.85
N GLU A 37 15.29 -12.27 -7.03
CA GLU A 37 16.27 -12.50 -8.09
C GLU A 37 15.68 -12.27 -9.49
N TYR A 38 14.46 -12.72 -9.75
CA TYR A 38 13.85 -12.62 -11.07
C TYR A 38 12.98 -11.38 -11.29
N ALA A 39 12.35 -10.84 -10.25
CA ALA A 39 11.40 -9.73 -10.40
C ALA A 39 11.86 -8.41 -9.76
N LEU A 40 12.68 -8.45 -8.72
CA LEU A 40 13.19 -7.28 -7.99
C LEU A 40 14.72 -7.36 -7.77
N PRO A 41 15.53 -7.60 -8.80
CA PRO A 41 16.95 -7.90 -8.64
C PRO A 41 17.73 -6.77 -7.94
N GLN A 42 17.31 -5.52 -8.09
CA GLN A 42 17.96 -4.37 -7.44
C GLN A 42 17.78 -4.39 -5.91
N ARG A 43 16.68 -4.97 -5.44
CA ARG A 43 16.32 -5.09 -4.02
C ARG A 43 16.74 -6.42 -3.38
N GLU A 44 17.36 -7.32 -4.15
CA GLU A 44 17.86 -8.58 -3.62
C GLU A 44 18.99 -8.32 -2.62
N ILE A 45 18.78 -8.66 -1.36
CA ILE A 45 19.70 -8.46 -0.24
C ILE A 45 19.96 -9.76 0.57
N PHE A 46 19.26 -10.86 0.22
CA PHE A 46 19.51 -12.17 0.86
C PHE A 46 20.90 -12.73 0.54
N THR A 47 21.53 -12.22 -0.52
CA THR A 47 22.92 -12.52 -0.89
C THR A 47 23.78 -11.31 -0.61
N LYS A 48 24.94 -11.51 0.04
CA LYS A 48 25.87 -10.40 0.30
C LYS A 48 26.47 -9.91 -1.01
N HIS A 49 26.12 -8.71 -1.40
CA HIS A 49 26.70 -7.99 -2.55
C HIS A 49 27.37 -6.71 -2.07
N SER A 50 28.43 -6.30 -2.78
CA SER A 50 28.98 -4.96 -2.57
C SER A 50 27.97 -3.88 -3.00
N LYS A 51 27.98 -2.73 -2.34
CA LYS A 51 27.12 -1.59 -2.72
C LYS A 51 27.39 -1.20 -4.16
N GLY A 52 26.32 -1.06 -4.98
CA GLY A 52 26.44 -0.74 -6.41
C GLY A 52 26.76 -1.93 -7.33
N ALA A 53 26.84 -3.16 -6.82
CA ALA A 53 27.07 -4.33 -7.66
C ALA A 53 25.91 -4.56 -8.65
N LYS A 54 26.25 -5.11 -9.83
CA LYS A 54 25.26 -5.52 -10.84
C LYS A 54 24.54 -6.78 -10.36
N LYS A 55 23.22 -6.68 -10.12
CA LYS A 55 22.40 -7.75 -9.56
C LYS A 55 21.47 -8.44 -10.58
N ASN A 56 21.38 -7.92 -11.82
CA ASN A 56 20.45 -8.41 -12.84
C ASN A 56 21.08 -9.37 -13.85
N THR A 57 22.14 -10.07 -13.50
CA THR A 57 22.89 -10.96 -14.42
C THR A 57 22.10 -12.17 -14.88
N ARG A 58 21.08 -12.59 -14.15
CA ARG A 58 20.23 -13.75 -14.44
C ARG A 58 18.88 -13.39 -15.06
N VAL A 59 18.59 -12.10 -15.26
CA VAL A 59 17.32 -11.63 -15.83
C VAL A 59 17.49 -11.41 -17.31
N TYR A 60 16.85 -12.27 -18.11
CA TYR A 60 16.79 -12.19 -19.57
C TYR A 60 15.47 -11.63 -20.08
N ASP A 61 14.38 -11.78 -19.30
CA ASP A 61 13.07 -11.19 -19.58
C ASP A 61 12.72 -10.11 -18.57
N SER A 62 12.44 -8.90 -19.04
CA SER A 62 12.14 -7.73 -18.19
C SER A 62 10.67 -7.58 -17.82
N THR A 63 9.79 -8.49 -18.24
CA THR A 63 8.34 -8.38 -18.00
C THR A 63 8.00 -8.34 -16.51
N ALA A 64 8.58 -9.25 -15.72
CA ALA A 64 8.32 -9.31 -14.29
C ALA A 64 8.84 -8.07 -13.54
N PRO A 65 10.08 -7.59 -13.72
CA PRO A 65 10.55 -6.37 -13.09
C PRO A 65 9.67 -5.14 -13.38
N VAL A 66 9.29 -4.96 -14.65
CA VAL A 66 8.45 -3.81 -15.06
C VAL A 66 7.03 -3.93 -14.48
N ALA A 67 6.44 -5.13 -14.54
CA ALA A 67 5.10 -5.36 -14.01
C ALA A 67 5.06 -5.16 -12.48
N THR A 68 6.10 -5.57 -11.75
CA THR A 68 6.19 -5.39 -10.29
C THR A 68 6.30 -3.92 -9.89
N GLN A 69 7.09 -3.12 -10.60
CA GLN A 69 7.16 -1.67 -10.35
C GLN A 69 5.81 -0.99 -10.60
N ARG A 70 5.12 -1.38 -11.67
CA ARG A 70 3.79 -0.86 -11.96
C ARG A 70 2.76 -1.28 -10.92
N PHE A 71 2.82 -2.53 -10.43
CA PHE A 71 1.99 -3.00 -9.32
C PHE A 71 2.10 -2.07 -8.11
N ALA A 72 3.32 -1.81 -7.64
CA ALA A 72 3.56 -0.94 -6.49
C ALA A 72 3.03 0.48 -6.70
N SER A 73 3.34 1.10 -7.85
CA SER A 73 2.91 2.47 -8.17
C SER A 73 1.39 2.60 -8.28
N ARG A 74 0.73 1.59 -8.85
CA ARG A 74 -0.73 1.57 -8.99
C ARG A 74 -1.43 1.31 -7.67
N LEU A 75 -0.89 0.38 -6.87
CA LEU A 75 -1.41 0.13 -5.53
C LEU A 75 -1.34 1.40 -4.67
N GLN A 76 -0.23 2.15 -4.76
CA GLN A 76 -0.08 3.43 -4.10
C GLN A 76 -1.14 4.44 -4.57
N SER A 77 -1.31 4.60 -5.87
CA SER A 77 -2.31 5.54 -6.42
C SER A 77 -3.75 5.17 -6.05
N THR A 78 -4.01 3.90 -5.77
CA THR A 78 -5.35 3.40 -5.40
C THR A 78 -5.61 3.48 -3.90
N LEU A 79 -4.63 3.16 -3.05
CA LEU A 79 -4.80 3.12 -1.60
C LEU A 79 -4.54 4.46 -0.92
N ILE A 80 -3.41 5.09 -1.28
CA ILE A 80 -2.87 6.30 -0.63
C ILE A 80 -2.41 7.31 -1.68
N PRO A 81 -3.32 7.80 -2.55
CA PRO A 81 -2.94 8.79 -3.56
C PRO A 81 -2.29 10.01 -2.91
N PRO A 82 -1.08 10.42 -3.36
CA PRO A 82 -0.39 11.57 -2.81
C PRO A 82 -1.24 12.84 -2.88
N PHE A 83 -1.12 13.71 -1.86
CA PHE A 83 -1.80 15.01 -1.76
C PHE A 83 -3.33 14.95 -1.74
N LYS A 84 -3.92 13.79 -1.47
CA LYS A 84 -5.37 13.62 -1.29
C LYS A 84 -5.67 13.12 0.13
N THR A 85 -6.88 13.43 0.61
CA THR A 85 -7.41 12.82 1.84
C THR A 85 -8.02 11.46 1.48
N TRP A 86 -7.31 10.39 1.81
CA TRP A 86 -7.71 9.01 1.52
C TRP A 86 -8.23 8.25 2.75
N ALA A 87 -8.22 8.88 3.92
CA ALA A 87 -8.81 8.35 5.13
C ALA A 87 -9.43 9.48 5.95
N LYS A 88 -10.49 9.19 6.69
CA LYS A 88 -11.10 10.13 7.63
C LYS A 88 -11.36 9.44 8.96
N LEU A 89 -11.12 10.18 10.04
CA LEU A 89 -11.60 9.82 11.37
C LEU A 89 -13.07 10.24 11.45
N THR A 90 -13.95 9.32 11.79
CA THR A 90 -15.38 9.60 11.97
C THR A 90 -15.85 9.08 13.31
N ALA A 91 -16.93 9.70 13.82
CA ALA A 91 -17.57 9.24 15.03
C ALA A 91 -18.14 7.83 14.85
N GLY A 92 -17.89 6.94 15.82
CA GLY A 92 -18.40 5.57 15.78
C GLY A 92 -19.92 5.51 16.02
N PRO A 93 -20.59 4.41 15.59
CA PRO A 93 -22.04 4.26 15.68
C PRO A 93 -22.60 4.20 17.10
N SER A 94 -21.74 4.09 18.10
CA SER A 94 -22.13 4.03 19.53
C SER A 94 -22.32 5.39 20.19
N ILE A 95 -22.17 6.49 19.43
CA ILE A 95 -22.27 7.86 19.95
C ILE A 95 -23.68 8.40 19.67
N PRO A 96 -24.40 9.02 20.66
CA PRO A 96 -25.69 9.64 20.44
C PRO A 96 -25.65 10.74 19.37
N GLU A 97 -26.67 10.85 18.54
CA GLU A 97 -26.74 11.78 17.41
C GLU A 97 -26.50 13.25 17.81
N GLU A 98 -27.03 13.66 18.96
CA GLU A 98 -26.83 15.04 19.47
C GLU A 98 -25.37 15.39 19.77
N GLN A 99 -24.55 14.39 20.10
CA GLN A 99 -23.13 14.58 20.37
C GLN A 99 -22.27 14.36 19.12
N GLN A 100 -22.79 13.65 18.11
CA GLN A 100 -22.07 13.39 16.87
C GLN A 100 -21.68 14.66 16.14
N LEU A 101 -22.56 15.66 16.06
CA LEU A 101 -22.31 16.93 15.36
C LEU A 101 -21.10 17.69 15.92
N LYS A 102 -21.02 17.85 17.24
CA LYS A 102 -19.89 18.55 17.88
C LYS A 102 -18.57 17.80 17.75
N ILE A 103 -18.65 16.48 17.77
CA ILE A 103 -17.48 15.62 17.63
C ILE A 103 -17.00 15.58 16.20
N GLU A 104 -17.92 15.61 15.23
CA GLU A 104 -17.58 15.63 13.80
C GLU A 104 -16.83 16.91 13.39
N GLU A 105 -17.19 18.07 13.94
CA GLU A 105 -16.42 19.31 13.73
C GLU A 105 -14.96 19.19 14.25
N GLN A 106 -14.81 18.67 15.48
CA GLN A 106 -13.47 18.44 16.04
C GLN A 106 -12.67 17.38 15.25
N LEU A 107 -13.36 16.34 14.77
CA LEU A 107 -12.75 15.31 13.93
C LEU A 107 -12.31 15.85 12.58
N GLU A 108 -13.06 16.80 12.02
CA GLU A 108 -12.70 17.42 10.76
C GLU A 108 -11.42 18.24 10.86
N ASP A 109 -11.26 19.03 11.92
CA ASP A 109 -10.03 19.79 12.18
C ASP A 109 -8.85 18.83 12.44
N ASN A 110 -9.09 17.77 13.21
CA ASN A 110 -8.09 16.73 13.44
C ASN A 110 -7.68 16.03 12.13
N ASN A 111 -8.64 15.75 11.24
CA ASN A 111 -8.38 15.17 9.93
C ASN A 111 -7.53 16.12 9.04
N LYS A 112 -7.87 17.42 9.00
CA LYS A 112 -7.09 18.41 8.26
C LYS A 112 -5.65 18.45 8.75
N THR A 113 -5.44 18.53 10.07
CA THR A 113 -4.11 18.52 10.68
C THR A 113 -3.35 17.23 10.39
N LEU A 114 -3.99 16.07 10.57
CA LEU A 114 -3.40 14.77 10.33
C LEU A 114 -2.91 14.64 8.87
N PHE A 115 -3.77 14.98 7.90
CA PHE A 115 -3.42 14.88 6.48
C PHE A 115 -2.42 15.94 6.03
N THR A 116 -2.37 17.10 6.67
CA THR A 116 -1.30 18.08 6.44
C THR A 116 0.05 17.48 6.79
N HIS A 117 0.22 16.89 7.97
CA HIS A 117 1.47 16.25 8.38
C HIS A 117 1.79 14.99 7.57
N ILE A 118 0.79 14.17 7.21
CA ILE A 118 0.98 13.00 6.33
C ILE A 118 1.49 13.44 4.95
N ASN A 119 0.91 14.47 4.35
CA ASN A 119 1.30 14.96 3.03
C ASN A 119 2.67 15.67 3.02
N GLN A 120 3.09 16.23 4.13
CA GLN A 120 4.42 16.82 4.31
C GLN A 120 5.50 15.76 4.59
N SER A 121 5.10 14.55 5.01
CA SER A 121 6.01 13.47 5.34
C SER A 121 6.57 12.75 4.10
N ASN A 122 7.51 11.84 4.33
CA ASN A 122 8.08 10.97 3.30
C ASN A 122 7.24 9.71 3.02
N LEU A 123 5.98 9.64 3.47
CA LEU A 123 5.13 8.46 3.32
C LEU A 123 5.04 7.98 1.87
N ALA A 124 4.85 8.88 0.91
CA ALA A 124 4.63 8.51 -0.49
C ALA A 124 5.82 7.71 -1.07
N THR A 125 7.04 8.08 -0.71
CA THR A 125 8.27 7.40 -1.17
C THR A 125 8.43 6.06 -0.47
N GLU A 126 8.33 6.04 0.86
CA GLU A 126 8.56 4.84 1.67
C GLU A 126 7.46 3.78 1.46
N ALA A 127 6.22 4.22 1.26
CA ALA A 127 5.12 3.30 0.98
C ALA A 127 5.31 2.59 -0.37
N ASN A 128 5.77 3.29 -1.41
CA ASN A 128 6.06 2.68 -2.72
C ASN A 128 7.13 1.58 -2.57
N GLU A 129 8.20 1.88 -1.84
CA GLU A 129 9.27 0.92 -1.53
C GLU A 129 8.72 -0.32 -0.80
N SER A 130 7.83 -0.13 0.17
CA SER A 130 7.21 -1.22 0.93
C SER A 130 6.19 -2.02 0.09
N PHE A 131 5.51 -1.39 -0.89
CA PHE A 131 4.62 -2.09 -1.81
C PHE A 131 5.36 -2.98 -2.82
N LEU A 132 6.64 -2.67 -3.13
CA LEU A 132 7.48 -3.59 -3.89
C LEU A 132 7.69 -4.90 -3.12
N ASP A 133 7.97 -4.83 -1.82
CA ASP A 133 8.09 -6.02 -0.97
C ASP A 133 6.75 -6.75 -0.78
N LEU A 134 5.63 -5.99 -0.72
CA LEU A 134 4.29 -6.57 -0.68
C LEU A 134 3.98 -7.44 -1.92
N SER A 135 4.57 -7.15 -3.07
CA SER A 135 4.42 -8.00 -4.25
C SER A 135 4.96 -9.42 -4.03
N VAL A 136 5.96 -9.56 -3.16
CA VAL A 136 6.45 -10.87 -2.67
C VAL A 136 5.51 -11.46 -1.63
N GLY A 137 4.87 -10.60 -0.79
CA GLY A 137 3.83 -11.04 0.14
C GLY A 137 3.64 -10.21 1.40
N THR A 138 4.69 -9.59 1.90
CA THR A 138 4.65 -8.82 3.16
C THR A 138 5.43 -7.53 3.00
N GLY A 139 4.77 -6.41 3.28
CA GLY A 139 5.39 -5.10 3.38
C GLY A 139 5.46 -4.64 4.84
N ALA A 140 6.43 -3.79 5.15
CA ALA A 140 6.58 -3.19 6.47
C ALA A 140 7.05 -1.75 6.39
N LEU A 141 6.43 -0.90 7.20
CA LEU A 141 6.85 0.46 7.46
C LEU A 141 7.07 0.63 8.97
N LEU A 142 8.12 1.34 9.32
CA LEU A 142 8.33 1.85 10.66
C LEU A 142 7.91 3.32 10.67
N LEU A 143 7.02 3.71 11.59
CA LEU A 143 6.58 5.09 11.79
C LEU A 143 7.04 5.60 13.14
N GLU A 144 7.99 6.51 13.10
CA GLU A 144 8.61 7.15 14.24
C GLU A 144 8.29 8.64 14.29
N GLU A 145 8.51 9.24 15.45
CA GLU A 145 8.45 10.69 15.63
C GLU A 145 9.68 11.32 14.95
N GLY A 146 9.45 12.29 14.06
CA GLY A 146 10.52 13.02 13.38
C GLY A 146 11.19 14.04 14.29
N ASP A 147 12.41 14.42 13.94
CA ASP A 147 13.22 15.37 14.71
C ASP A 147 12.81 16.85 14.48
N ASP A 148 12.10 17.12 13.37
CA ASP A 148 11.71 18.47 12.96
C ASP A 148 10.23 18.76 13.27
N ALA A 149 9.93 19.95 13.78
CA ALA A 149 8.57 20.40 14.05
C ALA A 149 7.68 20.41 12.79
N ASP A 150 8.28 20.65 11.61
CA ASP A 150 7.57 20.66 10.32
C ASP A 150 7.36 19.25 9.76
N ASN A 151 8.13 18.26 10.22
CA ASN A 151 8.07 16.87 9.76
C ASN A 151 8.05 15.87 10.92
N LEU A 152 6.95 15.91 11.67
CA LEU A 152 6.74 15.06 12.86
C LEU A 152 6.52 13.57 12.56
N LEU A 153 6.21 13.22 11.32
CA LEU A 153 5.97 11.85 10.91
C LEU A 153 7.11 11.38 10.00
N LYS A 154 7.92 10.47 10.50
CA LYS A 154 9.03 9.86 9.74
C LYS A 154 8.73 8.41 9.45
N PHE A 155 8.62 8.08 8.19
CA PHE A 155 8.42 6.72 7.71
C PHE A 155 9.75 6.12 7.24
N THR A 156 9.90 4.83 7.47
CA THR A 156 11.04 4.05 6.97
C THR A 156 10.52 2.73 6.41
N ALA A 157 10.73 2.48 5.13
CA ALA A 157 10.44 1.18 4.53
C ALA A 157 11.48 0.16 5.03
N VAL A 158 11.00 -0.92 5.62
CA VAL A 158 11.89 -1.96 6.15
C VAL A 158 11.86 -3.16 5.21
N PRO A 159 13.01 -3.51 4.62
CA PRO A 159 13.11 -4.64 3.71
C PRO A 159 12.70 -5.96 4.38
N LEU A 160 12.03 -6.82 3.61
CA LEU A 160 11.53 -8.10 4.12
C LEU A 160 12.64 -8.99 4.72
N GLU A 161 13.87 -8.87 4.23
CA GLU A 161 15.03 -9.60 4.75
C GLU A 161 15.33 -9.24 6.20
N GLN A 162 15.18 -7.95 6.59
CA GLN A 162 15.44 -7.49 7.96
C GLN A 162 14.28 -7.81 8.91
N LEU A 163 13.10 -8.17 8.36
CA LEU A 163 11.86 -8.30 9.10
C LEU A 163 11.64 -9.71 9.61
N ILE A 164 11.51 -9.89 10.92
CA ILE A 164 11.18 -11.16 11.56
C ILE A 164 9.89 -10.98 12.37
N LEU A 165 8.90 -11.81 12.10
CA LEU A 165 7.55 -11.66 12.63
C LEU A 165 7.16 -12.84 13.52
N GLU A 166 6.37 -12.53 14.56
CA GLU A 166 5.61 -13.53 15.31
C GLU A 166 4.13 -13.13 15.31
N ASP A 167 3.27 -14.11 15.16
CA ASP A 167 1.83 -13.93 15.27
C ASP A 167 1.36 -14.12 16.72
N GLY A 168 0.30 -13.39 17.04
CA GLY A 168 -0.46 -13.61 18.26
C GLY A 168 -1.47 -14.76 18.08
N PRO A 169 -2.21 -15.09 19.17
CA PRO A 169 -3.15 -16.22 19.20
C PRO A 169 -4.26 -16.16 18.13
N ARG A 170 -4.54 -14.97 17.61
CA ARG A 170 -5.56 -14.75 16.57
C ARG A 170 -4.98 -14.58 15.16
N GLY A 171 -3.67 -14.84 15.00
CA GLY A 171 -2.97 -14.70 13.72
C GLY A 171 -2.78 -13.25 13.27
N THR A 172 -2.90 -12.29 14.17
CA THR A 172 -2.46 -10.90 13.99
C THR A 172 -0.97 -10.80 14.27
N VAL A 173 -0.24 -9.92 13.56
CA VAL A 173 1.16 -9.67 13.85
C VAL A 173 1.23 -8.83 15.13
N GLU A 174 1.71 -9.42 16.23
CA GLU A 174 1.81 -8.79 17.54
C GLU A 174 3.27 -8.50 17.94
N THR A 175 4.21 -9.28 17.42
CA THR A 175 5.63 -9.08 17.68
C THR A 175 6.38 -8.90 16.37
N VAL A 176 7.21 -7.86 16.32
CA VAL A 176 8.05 -7.53 15.18
C VAL A 176 9.48 -7.37 15.64
N PHE A 177 10.39 -8.05 14.99
CA PHE A 177 11.82 -7.83 15.13
C PHE A 177 12.40 -7.34 13.82
N ARG A 178 13.36 -6.43 13.92
CA ARG A 178 14.21 -6.00 12.82
C ARG A 178 15.66 -6.31 13.17
N ASN A 179 16.36 -7.00 12.27
CA ASN A 179 17.79 -7.18 12.37
C ASN A 179 18.47 -6.36 11.27
N HIS A 180 19.33 -5.43 11.69
CA HIS A 180 20.07 -4.60 10.74
C HIS A 180 21.44 -4.22 11.32
N GLU A 181 22.34 -3.82 10.45
CA GLU A 181 23.67 -3.35 10.81
C GLU A 181 23.73 -1.81 10.72
N ILE A 182 24.27 -1.16 11.74
CA ILE A 182 24.49 0.29 11.79
C ILE A 182 25.93 0.58 12.19
N ALA A 183 26.52 1.67 11.69
CA ALA A 183 27.85 2.09 12.09
C ALA A 183 27.86 2.49 13.58
N ALA A 184 28.89 2.09 14.32
CA ALA A 184 29.00 2.33 15.75
C ALA A 184 28.76 3.81 16.11
N ARG A 185 29.32 4.76 15.34
CA ARG A 185 29.14 6.22 15.52
C ARG A 185 27.68 6.69 15.45
N ASP A 186 26.81 5.97 14.72
CA ASP A 186 25.44 6.41 14.46
C ASP A 186 24.45 5.85 15.50
N ILE A 187 24.83 4.87 16.32
CA ILE A 187 23.94 4.23 17.29
C ILE A 187 23.35 5.27 18.26
N LEU A 188 24.20 6.04 18.93
CA LEU A 188 23.74 7.06 19.88
C LEU A 188 23.14 8.32 19.20
N ARG A 189 23.34 8.48 17.89
CA ARG A 189 22.65 9.50 17.12
C ARG A 189 21.19 9.15 16.91
N VAL A 190 20.90 7.87 16.64
CA VAL A 190 19.53 7.36 16.49
C VAL A 190 18.84 7.25 17.84
N TRP A 191 19.52 6.69 18.84
CA TRP A 191 18.98 6.52 20.20
C TRP A 191 19.77 7.37 21.20
N ALA A 192 19.52 8.68 21.20
CA ALA A 192 20.29 9.64 22.01
C ALA A 192 20.25 9.38 23.53
N LYS A 193 19.20 8.73 24.03
CA LYS A 193 19.05 8.32 25.45
C LYS A 193 19.55 6.90 25.71
N GLY A 194 20.12 6.26 24.70
CA GLY A 194 20.59 4.89 24.78
C GLY A 194 21.93 4.73 25.50
N THR A 195 22.26 3.49 25.80
CA THR A 195 23.57 3.08 26.34
C THR A 195 24.14 1.99 25.44
N VAL A 196 25.44 1.96 25.28
CA VAL A 196 26.14 0.95 24.48
C VAL A 196 27.12 0.16 25.34
N SER A 197 27.42 -1.06 24.94
CA SER A 197 28.41 -1.89 25.61
C SER A 197 29.82 -1.31 25.50
N ASP A 198 30.73 -1.74 26.39
CA ASP A 198 32.12 -1.30 26.33
C ASP A 198 32.84 -1.72 25.05
N VAL A 199 32.37 -2.80 24.39
CA VAL A 199 32.89 -3.25 23.10
C VAL A 199 32.53 -2.24 22.02
N VAL A 200 31.26 -1.80 21.99
CA VAL A 200 30.78 -0.81 21.02
C VAL A 200 31.38 0.58 21.31
N LYS A 201 31.58 0.96 22.60
CA LYS A 201 32.25 2.22 22.94
C LYS A 201 33.68 2.26 22.39
N ARG A 202 34.47 1.18 22.57
CA ARG A 202 35.81 1.10 21.95
C ARG A 202 35.74 1.18 20.41
N ALA A 203 34.74 0.54 19.80
CA ALA A 203 34.56 0.62 18.36
C ALA A 203 34.23 2.05 17.92
N MET A 204 33.42 2.80 18.68
CA MET A 204 33.14 4.22 18.40
C MET A 204 34.40 5.09 18.45
N ASP A 205 35.29 4.82 19.39
CA ASP A 205 36.53 5.59 19.57
C ASP A 205 37.63 5.21 18.57
N GLU A 206 37.85 3.92 18.33
CA GLU A 206 38.95 3.43 17.50
C GLU A 206 38.58 3.25 16.02
N LYS A 207 37.36 2.78 15.73
CA LYS A 207 36.87 2.42 14.39
C LYS A 207 35.40 2.79 14.24
N PRO A 208 35.03 4.06 14.15
CA PRO A 208 33.65 4.53 14.18
C PRO A 208 32.74 3.97 13.07
N ASP A 209 33.33 3.52 11.96
CA ASP A 209 32.62 2.91 10.84
C ASP A 209 32.38 1.39 11.00
N THR A 210 32.78 0.81 12.13
CA THR A 210 32.52 -0.62 12.41
C THR A 210 31.01 -0.85 12.45
N MET A 211 30.54 -1.81 11.62
CA MET A 211 29.11 -2.19 11.59
C MET A 211 28.79 -3.05 12.81
N VAL A 212 27.76 -2.65 13.53
CA VAL A 212 27.23 -3.34 14.71
C VAL A 212 25.87 -3.89 14.37
N SER A 213 25.67 -5.19 14.57
CA SER A 213 24.37 -5.83 14.37
C SER A 213 23.46 -5.57 15.56
N LEU A 214 22.30 -4.98 15.28
CA LEU A 214 21.28 -4.64 16.26
C LEU A 214 19.98 -5.39 15.99
N ILE A 215 19.30 -5.75 17.06
CA ILE A 215 17.96 -6.33 17.07
C ILE A 215 17.02 -5.31 17.68
N GLU A 216 16.15 -4.72 16.86
CA GLU A 216 15.01 -3.93 17.33
C GLU A 216 13.85 -4.90 17.57
N GLY A 217 13.33 -4.96 18.78
CA GLY A 217 12.18 -5.80 19.13
C GLY A 217 11.01 -4.97 19.59
N THR A 218 9.85 -5.19 19.02
CA THR A 218 8.57 -4.63 19.48
C THR A 218 7.65 -5.78 19.86
N ILE A 219 7.27 -5.86 21.12
CA ILE A 219 6.53 -6.98 21.68
C ILE A 219 5.26 -6.46 22.32
N TYR A 220 4.11 -7.01 21.93
CA TYR A 220 2.84 -6.67 22.58
C TYR A 220 2.78 -7.25 23.99
N ASN A 221 2.45 -6.39 24.95
CA ASN A 221 2.27 -6.76 26.35
C ASN A 221 0.76 -6.81 26.68
N PRO A 222 0.17 -7.99 26.88
CA PRO A 222 -1.28 -8.11 27.13
C PRO A 222 -1.71 -7.54 28.48
N GLU A 223 -0.79 -7.42 29.47
CA GLU A 223 -1.11 -6.90 30.80
C GLU A 223 -1.29 -5.38 30.79
N THR A 224 -0.38 -4.68 30.10
CA THR A 224 -0.42 -3.21 29.98
C THR A 224 -1.25 -2.75 28.78
N LYS A 225 -1.45 -3.61 27.78
CA LYS A 225 -2.02 -3.33 26.46
C LYS A 225 -1.19 -2.33 25.65
N GLU A 226 0.11 -2.31 25.90
CA GLU A 226 1.10 -1.48 25.24
C GLU A 226 2.07 -2.34 24.44
N TYR A 227 2.84 -1.70 23.58
CA TYR A 227 3.93 -2.34 22.85
C TYR A 227 5.24 -1.96 23.50
N ASP A 228 5.92 -2.92 24.09
CA ASP A 228 7.25 -2.76 24.66
C ASP A 228 8.28 -2.80 23.52
N PHE A 229 9.06 -1.74 23.37
CA PHE A 229 10.12 -1.59 22.38
C PHE A 229 11.48 -1.69 23.02
N CYS A 230 12.37 -2.44 22.41
CA CYS A 230 13.76 -2.54 22.86
C CYS A 230 14.72 -2.68 21.69
N VAL A 231 15.92 -2.16 21.87
CA VAL A 231 17.05 -2.31 20.94
C VAL A 231 18.17 -3.02 21.67
N VAL A 232 18.63 -4.12 21.11
CA VAL A 232 19.64 -4.99 21.73
C VAL A 232 20.80 -5.22 20.76
N GLU A 233 22.03 -5.12 21.24
CA GLU A 233 23.21 -5.54 20.49
C GLU A 233 23.23 -7.08 20.37
N GLU A 234 23.24 -7.61 19.15
CA GLU A 234 23.16 -9.06 18.91
C GLU A 234 24.35 -9.81 19.56
N GLY A 235 25.56 -9.27 19.44
CA GLY A 235 26.80 -9.91 19.92
C GLY A 235 26.97 -9.89 21.43
N THR A 236 26.72 -8.76 22.08
CA THR A 236 26.95 -8.56 23.52
C THR A 236 25.71 -8.76 24.38
N LYS A 237 24.52 -8.83 23.73
CA LYS A 237 23.20 -8.85 24.39
C LYS A 237 22.98 -7.65 25.32
N HIS A 238 23.66 -6.53 25.03
CA HIS A 238 23.46 -5.29 25.77
C HIS A 238 22.21 -4.59 25.27
N THR A 239 21.35 -4.12 26.19
CA THR A 239 20.19 -3.32 25.85
C THR A 239 20.62 -1.89 25.60
N VAL A 240 20.51 -1.44 24.34
CA VAL A 240 20.86 -0.09 23.92
C VAL A 240 19.77 0.91 24.33
N PHE A 241 18.51 0.57 24.06
CA PHE A 241 17.38 1.47 24.29
C PHE A 241 16.11 0.69 24.63
N GLU A 242 15.25 1.26 25.47
CA GLU A 242 13.94 0.72 25.84
C GLU A 242 12.89 1.84 25.86
N ASP A 243 11.73 1.56 25.30
CA ASP A 243 10.54 2.46 25.36
C ASP A 243 9.24 1.63 25.31
N SER A 244 8.10 2.28 25.46
CA SER A 244 6.78 1.65 25.32
C SER A 244 5.80 2.58 24.61
N PHE A 245 4.95 2.02 23.75
CA PHE A 245 4.00 2.74 22.92
C PHE A 245 2.58 2.22 23.09
N GLU A 246 1.58 3.11 23.07
CA GLU A 246 0.15 2.71 23.07
C GLU A 246 -0.21 1.99 21.77
N THR A 247 0.40 2.39 20.64
CA THR A 247 0.24 1.74 19.33
C THR A 247 1.58 1.27 18.80
N SER A 248 1.58 0.17 18.05
CA SER A 248 2.80 -0.34 17.42
C SER A 248 3.44 0.69 16.49
N PRO A 249 4.74 0.95 16.59
CA PRO A 249 5.45 1.76 15.59
C PRO A 249 5.57 1.05 14.24
N TRP A 250 5.33 -0.24 14.20
CA TRP A 250 5.39 -1.06 13.01
C TRP A 250 4.04 -1.18 12.32
N ILE A 251 4.02 -0.87 11.04
CA ILE A 251 2.90 -1.05 10.14
C ILE A 251 3.28 -2.22 9.22
N VAL A 252 2.99 -3.44 9.68
CA VAL A 252 3.22 -4.66 8.90
C VAL A 252 1.89 -5.07 8.26
N PHE A 253 1.93 -5.33 6.96
CA PHE A 253 0.77 -5.67 6.16
C PHE A 253 1.10 -6.75 5.13
N ARG A 254 0.10 -7.57 4.81
CA ARG A 254 0.24 -8.77 4.00
C ARG A 254 -0.74 -8.73 2.83
N TRP A 255 -0.30 -9.20 1.66
CA TRP A 255 -1.16 -9.29 0.49
C TRP A 255 -2.23 -10.36 0.68
N SER A 256 -1.81 -11.61 0.85
CA SER A 256 -2.69 -12.74 1.15
C SER A 256 -2.13 -13.51 2.34
N LYS A 257 -2.99 -14.09 3.17
CA LYS A 257 -2.62 -14.88 4.34
C LYS A 257 -3.22 -16.27 4.25
N VAL A 258 -2.39 -17.27 4.47
CA VAL A 258 -2.82 -18.64 4.70
C VAL A 258 -2.95 -18.89 6.20
N ALA A 259 -3.94 -19.64 6.62
CA ALA A 259 -4.13 -19.97 8.03
C ALA A 259 -2.91 -20.73 8.58
N GLY A 260 -2.40 -20.30 9.73
CA GLY A 260 -1.20 -20.87 10.34
C GLY A 260 0.13 -20.29 9.83
N GLU A 261 0.12 -19.40 8.83
CA GLU A 261 1.30 -18.70 8.34
C GLU A 261 1.37 -17.27 8.88
N VAL A 262 2.56 -16.82 9.28
CA VAL A 262 2.80 -15.47 9.79
C VAL A 262 2.97 -14.47 8.64
N TYR A 263 3.77 -14.87 7.64
CA TYR A 263 4.06 -14.05 6.46
C TYR A 263 2.96 -14.17 5.41
N GLY A 264 2.81 -13.13 4.62
CA GLY A 264 1.89 -13.10 3.48
C GLY A 264 2.46 -13.79 2.25
N ARG A 265 1.56 -14.20 1.36
CA ARG A 265 1.89 -14.70 0.01
C ARG A 265 1.49 -13.65 -1.02
N GLY A 266 2.43 -13.26 -1.86
CA GLY A 266 2.23 -12.21 -2.86
C GLY A 266 1.97 -12.73 -4.26
N PRO A 267 1.54 -11.85 -5.17
CA PRO A 267 1.29 -12.19 -6.56
C PRO A 267 2.56 -12.67 -7.29
N LEU A 268 3.75 -12.21 -6.89
CA LEU A 268 5.01 -12.70 -7.44
C LEU A 268 5.26 -14.19 -7.14
N MET A 269 4.88 -14.68 -5.95
CA MET A 269 5.01 -16.10 -5.64
C MET A 269 4.14 -16.96 -6.56
N THR A 270 2.94 -16.46 -6.91
CA THR A 270 2.03 -17.15 -7.83
C THR A 270 2.56 -17.13 -9.26
N ALA A 271 3.12 -16.01 -9.71
CA ALA A 271 3.65 -15.84 -11.06
C ALA A 271 5.06 -16.43 -11.24
N LEU A 272 5.75 -16.82 -10.18
CA LEU A 272 7.16 -17.24 -10.22
C LEU A 272 7.45 -18.37 -11.21
N PRO A 273 6.62 -19.44 -11.35
CA PRO A 273 6.84 -20.49 -12.35
C PRO A 273 6.85 -19.93 -13.79
N ASP A 274 5.89 -19.06 -14.13
CA ASP A 274 5.80 -18.46 -15.45
C ASP A 274 6.97 -17.50 -15.71
N ILE A 275 7.38 -16.74 -14.70
CA ILE A 275 8.53 -15.82 -14.75
C ILE A 275 9.81 -16.61 -15.04
N LYS A 276 10.05 -17.72 -14.32
CA LYS A 276 11.23 -18.56 -14.52
C LYS A 276 11.22 -19.20 -15.91
N THR A 277 10.07 -19.70 -16.34
CA THR A 277 9.92 -20.31 -17.66
C THR A 277 10.15 -19.30 -18.78
N ALA A 278 9.53 -18.11 -18.72
CA ALA A 278 9.74 -17.05 -19.70
C ALA A 278 11.21 -16.62 -19.77
N ASN A 279 11.86 -16.47 -18.61
CA ASN A 279 13.27 -16.10 -18.52
C ASN A 279 14.20 -17.14 -19.18
N GLU A 280 13.96 -18.46 -18.93
CA GLU A 280 14.74 -19.52 -19.54
C GLU A 280 14.48 -19.63 -21.06
N VAL A 281 13.24 -19.47 -21.52
CA VAL A 281 12.90 -19.48 -22.95
C VAL A 281 13.64 -18.33 -23.66
N VAL A 282 13.60 -17.09 -23.13
CA VAL A 282 14.33 -15.96 -23.71
C VAL A 282 15.83 -16.22 -23.75
N LYS A 283 16.40 -16.77 -22.68
CA LYS A 283 17.81 -17.14 -22.61
C LYS A 283 18.20 -18.16 -23.69
N TYR A 284 17.36 -19.19 -23.94
CA TYR A 284 17.62 -20.16 -25.00
C TYR A 284 17.45 -19.56 -26.39
N VAL A 285 16.47 -18.69 -26.61
CA VAL A 285 16.30 -17.96 -27.87
C VAL A 285 17.54 -17.12 -28.17
N LEU A 286 18.05 -16.36 -27.17
CA LEU A 286 19.27 -15.56 -27.34
C LEU A 286 20.49 -16.41 -27.63
N LYS A 287 20.68 -17.55 -26.93
CA LYS A 287 21.77 -18.50 -27.21
C LYS A 287 21.69 -19.13 -28.58
N ASN A 288 20.46 -19.41 -29.07
CA ASN A 288 20.28 -19.96 -30.39
C ASN A 288 20.56 -18.89 -31.47
N ALA A 289 20.07 -17.67 -31.26
CA ALA A 289 20.39 -16.52 -32.12
C ALA A 289 21.90 -16.24 -32.17
N GLU A 290 22.62 -16.36 -31.06
CA GLU A 290 24.07 -16.24 -31.02
C GLU A 290 24.75 -17.30 -31.92
N LYS A 291 24.31 -18.56 -31.87
CA LYS A 291 24.83 -19.64 -32.72
C LYS A 291 24.54 -19.39 -34.20
N GLU A 292 23.34 -18.90 -34.52
CA GLU A 292 22.97 -18.58 -35.90
C GLU A 292 23.75 -17.38 -36.44
N ILE A 293 23.97 -16.34 -35.66
CA ILE A 293 24.71 -15.15 -36.03
C ILE A 293 26.21 -15.43 -36.10
N ALA A 294 26.77 -16.14 -35.11
CA ALA A 294 28.21 -16.45 -35.06
C ALA A 294 28.59 -17.55 -36.03
N GLY A 295 27.61 -18.33 -36.52
CA GLY A 295 27.80 -19.40 -37.45
C GLY A 295 28.62 -20.58 -36.86
N VAL A 296 27.94 -21.70 -36.59
CA VAL A 296 28.63 -22.95 -36.30
C VAL A 296 28.72 -23.71 -37.62
N TYR A 297 29.91 -24.08 -37.99
CA TYR A 297 30.14 -24.80 -39.26
C TYR A 297 30.60 -26.21 -38.99
N THR A 298 30.14 -27.12 -39.79
CA THR A 298 30.65 -28.48 -39.87
C THR A 298 31.65 -28.58 -41.00
N ALA A 299 32.82 -29.12 -40.72
CA ALA A 299 33.85 -29.37 -41.72
C ALA A 299 34.05 -30.90 -41.88
N VAL A 300 34.22 -31.33 -43.12
CA VAL A 300 34.62 -32.72 -43.41
C VAL A 300 36.10 -32.84 -43.16
N ASP A 301 36.54 -33.84 -42.44
CA ASP A 301 37.95 -34.12 -42.22
C ASP A 301 38.54 -34.84 -43.47
N ASP A 302 38.87 -34.03 -44.46
CA ASP A 302 39.45 -34.47 -45.76
C ASP A 302 40.94 -34.13 -45.88
N GLY A 303 41.56 -33.67 -44.81
CA GLY A 303 42.97 -33.24 -44.76
C GLY A 303 43.28 -31.94 -45.48
N VAL A 304 42.32 -31.29 -46.13
CA VAL A 304 42.48 -30.01 -46.85
C VAL A 304 42.11 -28.85 -45.92
N LEU A 305 41.04 -29.02 -45.17
CA LEU A 305 40.58 -28.03 -44.20
C LEU A 305 41.19 -28.29 -42.81
N ASN A 306 41.98 -27.35 -42.32
CA ASN A 306 42.41 -27.38 -40.92
C ASN A 306 41.50 -26.51 -40.07
N PRO A 307 40.60 -27.10 -39.24
CA PRO A 307 39.64 -26.35 -38.44
C PRO A 307 40.26 -25.35 -37.46
N TRP A 308 41.55 -25.57 -37.10
CA TRP A 308 42.25 -24.74 -36.12
C TRP A 308 42.90 -23.48 -36.74
N THR A 309 43.02 -23.43 -38.06
CA THR A 309 43.64 -22.31 -38.75
C THR A 309 42.69 -21.49 -39.63
N ILE A 310 41.45 -21.95 -39.80
CA ILE A 310 40.42 -21.26 -40.57
C ILE A 310 39.96 -20.02 -39.85
N SER A 311 40.05 -18.86 -40.49
CA SER A 311 39.51 -17.62 -40.03
C SER A 311 38.25 -17.26 -40.84
N ILE A 312 37.07 -17.44 -40.25
CA ILE A 312 35.80 -17.06 -40.88
C ILE A 312 35.54 -15.57 -40.57
N LYS A 313 36.00 -14.70 -41.44
CA LYS A 313 35.82 -13.23 -41.38
C LYS A 313 35.17 -12.76 -42.68
N PRO A 314 34.44 -11.64 -42.66
CA PRO A 314 33.95 -11.04 -43.92
C PRO A 314 35.05 -10.82 -44.92
N GLY A 315 34.90 -11.35 -46.14
CA GLY A 315 35.91 -11.28 -47.22
C GLY A 315 37.02 -12.33 -47.15
N ALA A 316 37.02 -13.28 -46.21
CA ALA A 316 37.97 -14.40 -46.19
C ALA A 316 37.69 -15.39 -47.31
N VAL A 317 38.76 -15.88 -47.98
CA VAL A 317 38.70 -16.99 -48.96
C VAL A 317 39.16 -18.26 -48.26
N VAL A 318 38.26 -19.21 -48.10
CA VAL A 318 38.52 -20.52 -47.47
C VAL A 318 38.66 -21.56 -48.55
N PRO A 319 39.82 -22.22 -48.70
CA PRO A 319 40.00 -23.31 -49.67
C PRO A 319 39.19 -24.56 -49.21
N ILE A 320 38.39 -25.14 -50.11
CA ILE A 320 37.60 -26.32 -49.85
C ILE A 320 37.93 -27.41 -50.89
N ALA A 321 37.95 -28.69 -50.49
CA ALA A 321 38.23 -29.80 -51.39
C ALA A 321 37.11 -30.02 -52.38
N GLN A 322 35.86 -29.93 -51.92
CA GLN A 322 34.67 -30.03 -52.75
C GLN A 322 33.53 -29.23 -52.16
N GLN A 323 32.53 -28.96 -53.00
CA GLN A 323 31.34 -28.23 -52.57
C GLN A 323 30.61 -28.99 -51.45
N GLY A 324 30.47 -28.36 -50.28
CA GLY A 324 29.88 -28.98 -49.10
C GLY A 324 30.87 -29.47 -48.02
N SER A 325 32.20 -29.36 -48.24
CA SER A 325 33.22 -29.65 -47.21
C SER A 325 33.12 -28.76 -46.00
N LEU A 326 32.53 -27.57 -46.14
CA LEU A 326 32.20 -26.65 -45.05
C LEU A 326 30.72 -26.25 -45.15
N GLN A 327 29.91 -26.63 -44.19
CA GLN A 327 28.49 -26.28 -44.18
C GLN A 327 28.08 -25.65 -42.88
N PRO A 328 27.18 -24.63 -42.88
CA PRO A 328 26.63 -24.13 -41.67
C PRO A 328 25.76 -25.19 -40.99
N LEU A 329 25.94 -25.38 -39.70
CA LEU A 329 25.07 -26.23 -38.88
C LEU A 329 23.73 -25.53 -38.69
N VAL A 330 22.71 -25.97 -39.43
CA VAL A 330 21.37 -25.40 -39.31
C VAL A 330 20.77 -25.80 -37.96
N SER A 331 20.44 -24.83 -37.14
CA SER A 331 19.74 -25.07 -35.89
C SER A 331 18.27 -25.40 -36.18
N GLY A 332 17.78 -26.55 -35.70
CA GLY A 332 16.39 -26.99 -35.89
C GLY A 332 15.33 -26.30 -34.99
N GLY A 333 15.64 -25.16 -34.41
CA GLY A 333 14.72 -24.46 -33.49
C GLY A 333 13.56 -23.79 -34.22
N ASN A 334 12.34 -24.01 -33.76
CA ASN A 334 11.15 -23.33 -34.28
C ASN A 334 10.86 -22.05 -33.46
N PHE A 335 11.29 -20.90 -33.96
CA PHE A 335 11.11 -19.60 -33.31
C PHE A 335 9.64 -19.18 -33.16
N ASN A 336 8.76 -19.54 -34.09
CA ASN A 336 7.34 -19.16 -34.08
C ASN A 336 6.60 -19.72 -32.87
N VAL A 337 6.89 -20.97 -32.49
CA VAL A 337 6.29 -21.60 -31.30
C VAL A 337 6.79 -20.93 -30.03
N SER A 338 8.08 -20.58 -29.99
CA SER A 338 8.66 -19.88 -28.85
C SER A 338 8.06 -18.49 -28.66
N GLU A 339 7.78 -17.75 -29.72
CA GLU A 339 7.15 -16.44 -29.66
C GLU A 339 5.71 -16.50 -29.15
N LEU A 340 4.92 -17.45 -29.61
CA LEU A 340 3.55 -17.67 -29.14
C LEU A 340 3.51 -17.98 -27.64
N VAL A 341 4.34 -18.92 -27.19
CA VAL A 341 4.42 -19.31 -25.77
C VAL A 341 4.93 -18.15 -24.90
N LEU A 342 5.92 -17.39 -25.37
CA LEU A 342 6.41 -16.20 -24.66
C LEU A 342 5.33 -15.13 -24.54
N GLY A 343 4.52 -14.91 -25.57
CA GLY A 343 3.39 -13.99 -25.53
C GLY A 343 2.42 -14.37 -24.41
N GLU A 344 2.00 -15.64 -24.36
CA GLU A 344 1.09 -16.14 -23.34
C GLU A 344 1.68 -16.05 -21.91
N LEU A 345 2.93 -16.46 -21.71
CA LEU A 345 3.60 -16.37 -20.42
C LEU A 345 3.71 -14.91 -19.93
N ARG A 346 4.08 -13.98 -20.81
CA ARG A 346 4.15 -12.56 -20.49
C ARG A 346 2.80 -11.98 -20.10
N ASP A 347 1.74 -12.39 -20.78
CA ASP A 347 0.38 -11.95 -20.47
C ASP A 347 -0.09 -12.54 -19.12
N ASN A 348 0.23 -13.79 -18.82
CA ASN A 348 -0.04 -14.40 -17.53
C ASN A 348 0.70 -13.67 -16.39
N ILE A 349 1.97 -13.34 -16.57
CA ILE A 349 2.77 -12.56 -15.60
C ILE A 349 2.13 -11.19 -15.39
N ARG A 350 1.72 -10.48 -16.45
CA ARG A 350 1.06 -9.19 -16.35
C ARG A 350 -0.27 -9.27 -15.61
N LYS A 351 -1.09 -10.27 -15.92
CA LYS A 351 -2.37 -10.52 -15.23
C LYS A 351 -2.17 -10.82 -13.76
N ALA A 352 -1.25 -11.74 -13.42
CA ALA A 352 -0.96 -12.10 -12.04
C ALA A 352 -0.49 -10.89 -11.20
N LEU A 353 0.23 -9.95 -11.80
CA LEU A 353 0.70 -8.71 -11.18
C LEU A 353 -0.26 -7.52 -11.35
N TYR A 354 -1.49 -7.76 -11.80
CA TYR A 354 -2.51 -6.73 -12.01
C TYR A 354 -2.06 -5.58 -12.91
N HIS A 355 -1.12 -5.85 -13.82
CA HIS A 355 -0.48 -4.82 -14.63
C HIS A 355 -1.46 -4.11 -15.58
N ASP A 356 -2.39 -4.83 -16.19
CA ASP A 356 -3.31 -4.28 -17.19
C ASP A 356 -4.66 -3.86 -16.59
N GLN A 357 -4.95 -4.30 -15.39
CA GLN A 357 -6.23 -4.07 -14.72
C GLN A 357 -6.28 -2.74 -13.94
N LEU A 358 -5.15 -2.27 -13.39
CA LEU A 358 -5.05 -1.11 -12.50
C LEU A 358 -4.80 0.25 -13.20
N GLY A 359 -5.03 0.44 -14.48
CA GLY A 359 -4.70 1.71 -15.13
C GLY A 359 -5.54 2.09 -16.34
N PRO A 360 -5.40 3.32 -16.84
CA PRO A 360 -6.09 3.72 -18.06
C PRO A 360 -5.71 2.79 -19.21
N VAL A 361 -6.72 2.24 -19.85
CA VAL A 361 -6.55 1.29 -20.95
C VAL A 361 -6.05 2.05 -22.18
N ALA A 362 -4.86 1.70 -22.66
CA ALA A 362 -4.39 2.15 -23.96
C ALA A 362 -5.23 1.46 -25.05
N GLY A 363 -6.00 2.20 -25.80
CA GLY A 363 -6.84 1.69 -26.89
C GLY A 363 -7.87 2.73 -27.36
N PRO A 364 -8.67 2.44 -28.39
CA PRO A 364 -9.70 3.33 -28.86
C PRO A 364 -10.68 3.66 -27.73
N THR A 365 -11.21 4.86 -27.76
CA THR A 365 -12.08 5.46 -26.73
C THR A 365 -13.15 4.47 -26.29
N LYS A 366 -13.04 3.97 -25.06
CA LYS A 366 -14.01 3.03 -24.48
C LYS A 366 -15.15 3.78 -23.84
N SER A 367 -16.33 3.17 -23.82
CA SER A 367 -17.49 3.78 -23.17
C SER A 367 -17.28 3.87 -21.65
N ALA A 368 -17.85 4.88 -21.00
CA ALA A 368 -17.82 5.02 -19.55
C ALA A 368 -18.30 3.73 -18.83
N THR A 369 -19.25 3.02 -19.42
CA THR A 369 -19.78 1.75 -18.93
C THR A 369 -18.71 0.63 -18.94
N GLU A 370 -17.89 0.53 -19.99
CA GLU A 370 -16.83 -0.48 -20.07
C GLU A 370 -15.74 -0.24 -19.03
N VAL A 371 -15.40 1.03 -18.80
CA VAL A 371 -14.46 1.43 -17.73
C VAL A 371 -15.01 1.06 -16.36
N SER A 372 -16.31 1.29 -16.11
CA SER A 372 -16.97 0.95 -14.85
C SER A 372 -16.99 -0.57 -14.61
N ILE A 373 -17.35 -1.37 -15.62
CA ILE A 373 -17.36 -2.84 -15.52
C ILE A 373 -15.98 -3.37 -15.18
N ARG A 374 -14.92 -2.90 -15.84
CA ARG A 374 -13.56 -3.33 -15.57
C ARG A 374 -13.07 -2.92 -14.18
N GLN A 375 -13.49 -1.76 -13.71
CA GLN A 375 -13.21 -1.35 -12.33
C GLN A 375 -13.91 -2.27 -11.33
N GLN A 376 -15.14 -2.69 -11.58
CA GLN A 376 -15.86 -3.65 -10.74
C GLN A 376 -15.21 -5.03 -10.74
N GLU A 377 -14.78 -5.54 -11.90
CA GLU A 377 -14.03 -6.80 -12.00
C GLU A 377 -12.74 -6.75 -11.18
N LEU A 378 -11.96 -5.67 -11.33
CA LEU A 378 -10.77 -5.44 -10.53
C LEU A 378 -11.07 -5.43 -9.03
N MET A 379 -12.15 -4.77 -8.61
CA MET A 379 -12.57 -4.71 -7.21
C MET A 379 -12.95 -6.09 -6.67
N SER A 380 -13.56 -6.93 -7.50
CA SER A 380 -13.87 -8.32 -7.16
C SER A 380 -12.59 -9.13 -6.93
N ASP A 381 -11.61 -8.98 -7.81
CA ASP A 381 -10.36 -9.74 -7.75
C ASP A 381 -9.45 -9.34 -6.58
N ILE A 382 -9.40 -8.03 -6.27
CA ILE A 382 -8.56 -7.49 -5.19
C ILE A 382 -9.30 -7.42 -3.84
N GLY A 383 -10.61 -7.57 -3.81
CA GLY A 383 -11.46 -7.26 -2.66
C GLY A 383 -11.01 -7.86 -1.33
N SER A 384 -10.57 -9.12 -1.32
CA SER A 384 -10.08 -9.78 -0.11
C SER A 384 -8.73 -9.23 0.38
N SER A 385 -7.81 -8.94 -0.55
CA SER A 385 -6.51 -8.34 -0.24
C SER A 385 -6.66 -6.88 0.18
N PHE A 386 -7.59 -6.15 -0.44
CA PHE A 386 -7.91 -4.77 -0.08
C PHE A 386 -8.45 -4.66 1.34
N GLY A 387 -9.43 -5.47 1.73
CA GLY A 387 -9.97 -5.47 3.10
C GLY A 387 -8.88 -5.73 4.15
N ARG A 388 -7.91 -6.59 3.83
CA ARG A 388 -6.76 -6.83 4.69
C ARG A 388 -5.83 -5.63 4.76
N LEU A 389 -5.50 -5.00 3.63
CA LEU A 389 -4.67 -3.80 3.57
C LEU A 389 -5.33 -2.62 4.31
N GLN A 390 -6.65 -2.52 4.27
CA GLN A 390 -7.38 -1.55 5.07
C GLN A 390 -7.12 -1.74 6.57
N ILE A 391 -7.18 -2.98 7.06
CA ILE A 391 -7.01 -3.30 8.48
C ILE A 391 -5.52 -3.25 8.90
N GLU A 392 -4.64 -3.90 8.11
CA GLU A 392 -3.24 -4.09 8.49
C GLU A 392 -2.35 -2.89 8.14
N PHE A 393 -2.70 -2.11 7.09
CA PHE A 393 -1.93 -0.96 6.64
C PHE A 393 -2.60 0.36 7.04
N ILE A 394 -3.74 0.71 6.43
CA ILE A 394 -4.36 2.04 6.58
C ILE A 394 -4.75 2.33 8.03
N ASN A 395 -5.48 1.42 8.68
CA ASN A 395 -5.94 1.63 10.05
C ASN A 395 -4.79 1.75 11.05
N LYS A 396 -3.73 0.94 10.89
CA LYS A 396 -2.55 1.01 11.76
C LYS A 396 -1.78 2.32 11.55
N LEU A 397 -1.60 2.73 10.28
CA LEU A 397 -0.93 3.97 9.92
C LEU A 397 -1.61 5.17 10.53
N ILE A 398 -2.92 5.31 10.31
CA ILE A 398 -3.70 6.44 10.83
C ILE A 398 -3.70 6.45 12.35
N LYS A 399 -3.88 5.29 13.03
CA LYS A 399 -3.83 5.21 14.49
C LYS A 399 -2.49 5.67 15.05
N ARG A 400 -1.39 5.19 14.46
CA ARG A 400 -0.05 5.56 14.94
C ARG A 400 0.27 7.02 14.65
N ALA A 401 -0.05 7.54 13.47
CA ALA A 401 0.13 8.95 13.12
C ALA A 401 -0.69 9.86 14.06
N TYR A 402 -1.95 9.52 14.30
CA TYR A 402 -2.80 10.25 15.25
C TYR A 402 -2.22 10.27 16.68
N GLU A 403 -1.68 9.13 17.16
CA GLU A 403 -1.05 9.06 18.49
C GLU A 403 0.16 9.99 18.60
N ILE A 404 1.04 10.02 17.59
CA ILE A 404 2.20 10.90 17.57
C ILE A 404 1.75 12.36 17.61
N LEU A 405 0.80 12.76 16.79
CA LEU A 405 0.29 14.14 16.77
C LEU A 405 -0.43 14.52 18.06
N LYS A 406 -1.19 13.59 18.64
CA LYS A 406 -1.85 13.76 19.96
C LYS A 406 -0.84 13.97 21.08
N LYS A 407 0.24 13.17 21.10
CA LYS A 407 1.34 13.29 22.08
C LYS A 407 2.01 14.68 22.00
N ASN A 408 2.12 15.24 20.81
CA ASN A 408 2.67 16.57 20.55
C ASN A 408 1.65 17.71 20.68
N GLY A 409 0.41 17.43 21.08
CA GLY A 409 -0.63 18.44 21.34
C GLY A 409 -1.20 19.11 20.08
N LEU A 410 -0.94 18.58 18.89
CA LEU A 410 -1.41 19.14 17.62
C LEU A 410 -2.83 18.71 17.27
N VAL A 411 -3.26 17.60 17.82
CA VAL A 411 -4.59 17.01 17.60
C VAL A 411 -5.28 16.85 18.96
N ALA A 412 -6.52 17.35 19.04
CA ALA A 412 -7.28 17.26 20.27
C ALA A 412 -7.70 15.80 20.56
N PRO A 413 -7.50 15.30 21.79
CA PRO A 413 -7.98 13.98 22.18
C PRO A 413 -9.51 13.97 22.20
N ILE A 414 -10.14 13.15 21.37
CA ILE A 414 -11.59 13.01 21.34
C ILE A 414 -11.99 11.78 22.14
N LYS A 415 -12.66 12.02 23.26
CA LYS A 415 -13.24 10.97 24.11
C LYS A 415 -14.72 11.26 24.29
N VAL A 416 -15.53 10.29 23.95
CA VAL A 416 -16.96 10.31 24.24
C VAL A 416 -17.25 9.25 25.31
N GLY A 417 -17.52 9.73 26.51
CA GLY A 417 -17.69 8.84 27.67
C GLY A 417 -16.46 8.03 27.97
N ASN A 418 -15.99 7.12 28.06
CA ASN A 418 -14.74 6.37 28.23
C ASN A 418 -14.32 5.59 26.98
N LYS A 419 -14.90 5.88 25.80
CA LYS A 419 -14.63 5.17 24.54
C LYS A 419 -13.87 6.07 23.59
N ASP A 420 -12.83 5.54 22.97
CA ASP A 420 -12.11 6.22 21.89
C ASP A 420 -12.98 6.24 20.62
N VAL A 421 -12.80 7.28 19.82
CA VAL A 421 -13.50 7.43 18.54
C VAL A 421 -13.08 6.32 17.58
N GLU A 422 -14.05 5.66 16.98
CA GLU A 422 -13.79 4.63 15.98
C GLU A 422 -13.28 5.27 14.68
N ILE A 423 -12.20 4.73 14.12
CA ILE A 423 -11.62 5.22 12.86
C ILE A 423 -12.35 4.53 11.71
N LYS A 424 -13.15 5.30 10.97
CA LYS A 424 -13.66 4.88 9.67
C LYS A 424 -12.68 5.33 8.59
N VAL A 425 -12.20 4.41 7.80
CA VAL A 425 -11.34 4.71 6.66
C VAL A 425 -12.19 4.89 5.44
N VAL A 426 -12.13 6.06 4.85
CA VAL A 426 -12.70 6.36 3.55
C VAL A 426 -11.57 6.31 2.54
N SER A 427 -11.33 5.17 1.91
CA SER A 427 -10.35 5.04 0.81
C SER A 427 -10.97 5.45 -0.52
N PRO A 428 -10.18 5.70 -1.59
CA PRO A 428 -10.72 5.90 -2.93
C PRO A 428 -11.63 4.76 -3.39
N LEU A 429 -11.38 3.56 -2.91
CA LEU A 429 -12.24 2.40 -3.17
C LEU A 429 -13.55 2.48 -2.39
N ALA A 430 -13.51 2.90 -1.12
CA ALA A 430 -14.73 3.15 -0.35
C ALA A 430 -15.52 4.31 -0.97
N GLN A 431 -14.85 5.38 -1.43
CA GLN A 431 -15.50 6.46 -2.19
C GLN A 431 -16.18 5.97 -3.46
N GLN A 432 -15.65 4.97 -4.12
CA GLN A 432 -16.26 4.40 -5.31
C GLN A 432 -17.50 3.57 -4.99
N GLN A 433 -17.50 2.83 -3.88
CA GLN A 433 -18.69 2.15 -3.34
C GLN A 433 -19.76 3.18 -2.93
N ASP A 434 -19.34 4.27 -2.29
CA ASP A 434 -20.21 5.39 -1.92
C ASP A 434 -20.80 6.08 -3.18
N MET A 435 -20.01 6.23 -4.25
CA MET A 435 -20.51 6.73 -5.56
C MET A 435 -21.52 5.79 -6.21
N ASP A 436 -21.32 4.47 -6.11
CA ASP A 436 -22.28 3.48 -6.61
C ASP A 436 -23.59 3.54 -5.81
N GLU A 437 -23.52 3.83 -4.52
CA GLU A 437 -24.71 4.06 -3.67
C GLU A 437 -25.43 5.34 -4.08
N VAL A 438 -24.71 6.44 -4.33
CA VAL A 438 -25.28 7.69 -4.85
C VAL A 438 -25.96 7.46 -6.21
N ASN A 439 -25.33 6.73 -7.12
CA ASN A 439 -25.90 6.41 -8.43
C ASN A 439 -27.17 5.55 -8.30
N ARG A 440 -27.17 4.54 -7.42
CA ARG A 440 -28.38 3.73 -7.12
C ARG A 440 -29.49 4.58 -6.53
N LEU A 441 -29.17 5.50 -5.62
CA LEU A 441 -30.14 6.41 -5.03
C LEU A 441 -30.71 7.35 -6.08
N ALA A 442 -29.87 7.91 -6.97
CA ALA A 442 -30.32 8.76 -8.07
C ALA A 442 -31.25 8.00 -9.04
N GLN A 443 -30.90 6.76 -9.40
CA GLN A 443 -31.76 5.89 -10.21
C GLN A 443 -33.08 5.59 -9.51
N PHE A 444 -33.04 5.28 -8.21
CA PHE A 444 -34.24 5.03 -7.42
C PHE A 444 -35.19 6.23 -7.40
N VAL A 445 -34.65 7.44 -7.14
CA VAL A 445 -35.44 8.70 -7.19
C VAL A 445 -36.02 8.94 -8.57
N GLN A 446 -35.24 8.68 -9.64
CA GLN A 446 -35.72 8.81 -11.02
C GLN A 446 -36.85 7.82 -11.32
N TYR A 447 -36.74 6.55 -10.97
CA TYR A 447 -37.80 5.55 -11.16
C TYR A 447 -39.02 5.85 -10.31
N ALA A 448 -38.84 6.23 -9.03
CA ALA A 448 -39.93 6.61 -8.16
C ALA A 448 -40.68 7.86 -8.67
N GLY A 449 -39.94 8.82 -9.25
CA GLY A 449 -40.53 10.01 -9.90
C GLY A 449 -41.39 9.69 -11.13
N MET A 450 -41.12 8.61 -11.86
CA MET A 450 -41.95 8.15 -12.99
C MET A 450 -43.34 7.67 -12.57
N VAL A 451 -43.50 7.22 -11.33
CA VAL A 451 -44.81 6.80 -10.78
C VAL A 451 -45.72 7.99 -10.46
N GLY A 452 -45.14 9.16 -10.23
CA GLY A 452 -45.82 10.42 -9.97
C GLY A 452 -45.21 11.18 -8.78
N PRO A 453 -45.26 12.53 -8.81
CA PRO A 453 -44.65 13.37 -7.78
C PRO A 453 -45.24 13.17 -6.38
N GLU A 454 -46.54 12.85 -6.29
CA GLU A 454 -47.22 12.60 -5.00
C GLU A 454 -46.75 11.31 -4.38
N ALA A 455 -46.58 10.22 -5.15
CA ALA A 455 -46.09 8.95 -4.69
C ALA A 455 -44.63 9.07 -4.21
N LEU A 456 -43.81 9.88 -4.90
CA LEU A 456 -42.42 10.14 -4.51
C LEU A 456 -42.35 10.88 -3.15
N GLN A 457 -43.18 11.92 -2.95
CA GLN A 457 -43.22 12.69 -1.71
C GLN A 457 -43.75 11.88 -0.51
N MET A 458 -44.69 10.96 -0.75
CA MET A 458 -45.19 10.08 0.32
C MET A 458 -44.23 8.95 0.69
N GLY A 459 -43.43 8.49 -0.25
CA GLY A 459 -42.58 7.30 -0.07
C GLY A 459 -41.12 7.59 0.23
N VAL A 460 -40.64 8.81 -0.02
CA VAL A 460 -39.23 9.17 0.07
C VAL A 460 -39.06 10.50 0.78
N ASP A 461 -38.23 10.54 1.81
CA ASP A 461 -37.82 11.79 2.45
C ASP A 461 -36.79 12.53 1.55
N LEU A 462 -37.33 13.37 0.66
CA LEU A 462 -36.53 14.15 -0.29
C LEU A 462 -35.62 15.17 0.42
N GLU A 463 -35.92 15.54 1.65
CA GLU A 463 -35.13 16.50 2.44
C GLU A 463 -33.89 15.88 3.07
N ALA A 464 -33.93 14.57 3.33
CA ALA A 464 -32.78 13.83 3.85
C ALA A 464 -31.78 13.45 2.75
N ILE A 465 -32.20 13.39 1.48
CA ILE A 465 -31.34 12.97 0.35
C ILE A 465 -30.08 13.84 0.19
N PRO A 466 -30.15 15.19 0.17
CA PRO A 466 -28.97 16.04 -0.01
C PRO A 466 -27.92 15.83 1.09
N GLU A 467 -28.36 15.65 2.33
CA GLU A 467 -27.48 15.41 3.47
C GLU A 467 -26.85 14.02 3.41
N HIS A 468 -27.62 13.00 3.04
CA HIS A 468 -27.12 11.63 2.85
C HIS A 468 -26.11 11.54 1.70
N VAL A 469 -26.42 12.13 0.55
CA VAL A 469 -25.52 12.18 -0.61
C VAL A 469 -24.24 12.94 -0.31
N ALA A 470 -24.34 14.06 0.39
CA ALA A 470 -23.17 14.82 0.78
C ALA A 470 -22.25 14.07 1.75
N LYS A 471 -22.85 13.30 2.67
CA LYS A 471 -22.10 12.41 3.57
C LYS A 471 -21.36 11.31 2.81
N LEU A 472 -22.00 10.70 1.80
CA LEU A 472 -21.39 9.69 0.93
C LEU A 472 -20.27 10.29 0.06
N LEU A 473 -20.52 11.47 -0.52
CA LEU A 473 -19.54 12.16 -1.37
C LEU A 473 -18.41 12.85 -0.57
N GLY A 474 -18.51 12.87 0.77
CA GLY A 474 -17.54 13.55 1.61
C GLY A 474 -17.52 15.06 1.46
N ILE A 475 -18.63 15.67 1.05
CA ILE A 475 -18.79 17.11 0.91
C ILE A 475 -18.81 17.75 2.30
N ASP A 476 -18.13 18.89 2.43
CA ASP A 476 -18.04 19.64 3.68
C ASP A 476 -19.46 20.05 4.16
N LYS A 477 -19.75 19.76 5.44
CA LYS A 477 -21.06 20.06 6.04
C LYS A 477 -21.37 21.54 6.06
N THR A 478 -20.36 22.42 6.05
CA THR A 478 -20.55 23.88 5.97
C THR A 478 -21.24 24.32 4.68
N LEU A 479 -21.19 23.49 3.64
CA LEU A 479 -21.88 23.74 2.36
C LEU A 479 -23.35 23.32 2.38
N ILE A 480 -23.79 22.60 3.42
CA ILE A 480 -25.14 22.04 3.54
C ILE A 480 -25.85 22.79 4.65
N ARG A 481 -27.00 23.36 4.35
CA ARG A 481 -27.82 24.05 5.35
C ARG A 481 -28.33 23.09 6.39
N SER A 482 -28.31 23.49 7.65
CA SER A 482 -28.86 22.72 8.76
C SER A 482 -30.37 22.50 8.61
N LYS A 483 -30.90 21.49 9.28
CA LYS A 483 -32.34 21.22 9.27
C LYS A 483 -33.15 22.42 9.76
N GLU A 484 -32.65 23.12 10.78
CA GLU A 484 -33.25 24.33 11.35
C GLU A 484 -33.28 25.49 10.37
N GLU A 485 -32.20 25.72 9.62
CA GLU A 485 -32.16 26.76 8.57
C GLU A 485 -33.09 26.44 7.41
N ARG A 486 -33.23 25.16 7.02
CA ARG A 486 -34.16 24.72 5.98
C ARG A 486 -35.61 24.94 6.41
N GLU A 487 -35.96 24.61 7.67
CA GLU A 487 -37.30 24.85 8.21
C GLU A 487 -37.62 26.36 8.32
N ALA A 488 -36.67 27.19 8.76
CA ALA A 488 -36.82 28.62 8.81
C ALA A 488 -37.08 29.23 7.40
N MET A 489 -36.31 28.77 6.40
CA MET A 489 -36.56 29.20 4.99
C MET A 489 -37.91 28.74 4.45
N LYS A 490 -38.36 27.54 4.80
CA LYS A 490 -39.72 27.08 4.42
C LYS A 490 -40.81 27.94 5.04
N GLN A 491 -40.69 28.26 6.32
CA GLN A 491 -41.64 29.15 6.98
C GLN A 491 -41.65 30.55 6.33
N GLN A 492 -40.49 31.09 6.01
CA GLN A 492 -40.40 32.37 5.28
C GLN A 492 -41.02 32.29 3.90
N ALA A 493 -40.75 31.19 3.14
CA ALA A 493 -41.34 30.99 1.81
C ALA A 493 -42.86 30.82 1.87
N MET A 494 -43.41 30.11 2.87
CA MET A 494 -44.84 29.97 3.09
C MET A 494 -45.48 31.30 3.43
N GLN A 495 -44.88 32.11 4.30
CA GLN A 495 -45.36 33.45 4.66
C GLN A 495 -45.34 34.38 3.44
N ALA A 496 -44.28 34.34 2.64
CA ALA A 496 -44.19 35.12 1.40
C ALA A 496 -45.25 34.70 0.36
N ALA A 497 -45.48 33.38 0.21
CA ALA A 497 -46.54 32.86 -0.66
C ALA A 497 -47.95 33.26 -0.22
N GLN A 498 -48.21 33.22 1.12
CA GLN A 498 -49.48 33.68 1.68
C GLN A 498 -49.67 35.18 1.48
N GLN A 499 -48.62 35.99 1.69
CA GLN A 499 -48.69 37.43 1.42
C GLN A 499 -48.91 37.73 -0.05
N ALA A 500 -48.26 37.01 -0.97
CA ALA A 500 -48.47 37.13 -2.40
C ALA A 500 -49.91 36.78 -2.81
N GLN A 501 -50.47 35.68 -2.27
CA GLN A 501 -51.86 35.28 -2.50
C GLN A 501 -52.86 36.31 -1.95
N MET A 502 -52.63 36.88 -0.76
CA MET A 502 -53.44 37.95 -0.19
C MET A 502 -53.36 39.24 -1.04
N ALA A 503 -52.18 39.57 -1.53
CA ALA A 503 -52.01 40.75 -2.42
C ALA A 503 -52.70 40.53 -3.77
N GLU A 504 -52.68 39.32 -4.33
CA GLU A 504 -53.34 38.97 -5.56
C GLU A 504 -54.88 38.93 -5.41
N ALA A 505 -55.36 38.39 -4.29
CA ALA A 505 -56.79 38.43 -3.95
C ALA A 505 -57.32 39.87 -3.70
N ALA A 506 -56.50 40.72 -3.05
CA ALA A 506 -56.80 42.14 -2.86
C ALA A 506 -56.80 42.92 -4.19
N ALA A 507 -55.95 42.57 -5.15
CA ALA A 507 -55.91 43.18 -6.47
C ALA A 507 -57.10 42.75 -7.37
N GLN A 508 -57.63 41.53 -7.16
CA GLN A 508 -58.80 41.03 -7.91
C GLN A 508 -60.16 41.52 -7.38
N ASN A 509 -60.23 41.95 -6.11
CA ASN A 509 -61.47 42.45 -5.50
C ASN A 509 -61.25 43.76 -4.71
N PRO A 510 -61.08 44.92 -5.36
CA PRO A 510 -60.80 46.18 -4.67
C PRO A 510 -61.94 46.67 -3.77
N GLU A 511 -63.18 46.23 -4.00
CA GLU A 511 -64.35 46.65 -3.21
C GLU A 511 -64.38 45.97 -1.80
N MET A 512 -63.85 44.79 -1.64
CA MET A 512 -63.79 44.12 -0.33
C MET A 512 -62.74 44.70 0.59
N VAL A 513 -61.68 45.30 0.04
CA VAL A 513 -60.61 45.93 0.84
C VAL A 513 -61.09 47.28 1.41
N GLN A 514 -61.96 47.98 0.72
CA GLN A 514 -62.54 49.22 1.25
C GLN A 514 -63.55 49.00 2.39
N GLN A 515 -64.23 47.84 2.45
CA GLN A 515 -65.10 47.47 3.56
C GLN A 515 -64.39 47.06 4.82
N LEU A 516 -63.21 46.45 4.71
CA LEU A 516 -62.35 46.03 5.86
C LEU A 516 -61.58 47.19 6.49
N MET A 517 -61.40 48.30 5.80
CA MET A 517 -60.77 49.53 6.34
C MET A 517 -61.75 50.51 6.99
N GLN A 518 -63.06 50.27 6.88
CA GLN A 518 -64.13 51.12 7.45
C GLN A 518 -64.84 50.49 8.66
N GLY A 519 -64.48 49.31 9.13
CA GLY A 519 -64.88 48.64 10.36
C GLY A 519 -63.68 48.55 11.29
#